data_be289ab58eb84d82910ec459e49adc7e
#
_entry.id   be289ab58eb84d82910ec459e49adc7e
#
_cell.length_a   1.000
_cell.length_b   1.000
_cell.length_c   1.000
_cell.angle_alpha   90.00
_cell.angle_beta   90.00
_cell.angle_gamma   90.00
#
_symmetry.space_group_name_H-M   'P 1'
#
loop_
_entity.id
_entity.type
_entity.pdbx_description
1 polymer ?
#
loop_
_entity_poly.entity_id
_entity_poly.type
_entity_poly.pdbx_seq_one_letter_code
_entity_poly.pdbx_strand_id
1 'polypeptide(L)'
;MKNEKIMIQANELRIGNLVEYQSTLGNYVNNIPKWAELKILWVDIFGVEEFPEQYKPIPLTEERLLEFGFKDNSIMIDTIDKTLNISAIVGKDFYLYLDDVFGSAYDLNCIQSVHQLQNLYHALTGQELILNQELPSTLLP
;
A
#
# COMPACT_ATOMS: atom_id res chain seq x y z
N MET A 1 3.44 7.25 -23.62
CA MET A 1 3.17 7.27 -23.36
C MET A 1 2.45 7.09 -22.67
N LYS A 2 2.29 7.11 -22.04
CA LYS A 2 1.70 7.34 -21.43
C LYS A 2 0.64 6.59 -21.04
N ASN A 3 -0.05 6.03 -21.19
CA ASN A 3 -1.14 5.14 -20.92
C ASN A 3 -0.72 3.72 -20.78
N GLU A 4 0.54 3.53 -20.44
CA GLU A 4 0.96 2.20 -20.15
C GLU A 4 0.30 1.74 -18.89
N LYS A 5 -0.38 0.63 -18.99
CA LYS A 5 -1.01 0.03 -17.87
C LYS A 5 0.08 -0.52 -16.96
N ILE A 6 0.17 0.01 -15.75
CA ILE A 6 1.12 -0.49 -14.79
C ILE A 6 0.53 -1.75 -14.19
N MET A 7 1.17 -2.88 -14.44
CA MET A 7 0.70 -4.17 -13.95
C MET A 7 1.53 -4.57 -12.74
N ILE A 8 0.84 -5.12 -11.74
CA ILE A 8 1.51 -5.66 -10.57
C ILE A 8 2.23 -6.94 -10.97
N GLN A 9 3.46 -7.10 -10.52
CA GLN A 9 4.19 -8.33 -10.72
C GLN A 9 4.20 -9.13 -9.43
N ALA A 10 4.16 -10.46 -9.57
CA ALA A 10 4.07 -11.33 -8.41
C ALA A 10 5.23 -11.14 -7.45
N ASN A 11 6.43 -10.83 -7.98
CA ASN A 11 7.60 -10.70 -7.13
C ASN A 11 7.63 -9.42 -6.29
N GLU A 12 6.70 -8.51 -6.51
CA GLU A 12 6.62 -7.31 -5.66
C GLU A 12 5.56 -7.44 -4.57
N LEU A 13 4.92 -8.61 -4.46
CA LEU A 13 3.85 -8.81 -3.51
C LEU A 13 4.28 -9.67 -2.35
N ARG A 14 3.75 -9.36 -1.19
CA ARG A 14 3.88 -10.17 0.02
C ARG A 14 2.49 -10.54 0.51
N ILE A 15 2.41 -11.66 1.24
CA ILE A 15 1.16 -12.04 1.90
C ILE A 15 0.74 -10.90 2.83
N GLY A 16 -0.52 -10.48 2.72
CA GLY A 16 -1.04 -9.38 3.51
C GLY A 16 -1.10 -8.05 2.75
N ASN A 17 -0.48 -7.96 1.58
CA ASN A 17 -0.59 -6.75 0.77
C ASN A 17 -2.04 -6.52 0.34
N LEU A 18 -2.41 -5.26 0.20
CA LEU A 18 -3.73 -4.87 -0.29
C LEU A 18 -3.62 -4.42 -1.73
N VAL A 19 -4.45 -4.97 -2.56
CA VAL A 19 -4.54 -4.62 -3.98
C VAL A 19 -6.00 -4.64 -4.37
N GLU A 20 -6.28 -4.27 -5.62
CA GLU A 20 -7.63 -4.43 -6.16
C GLU A 20 -7.66 -5.63 -7.09
N TYR A 21 -8.77 -6.33 -7.06
CA TYR A 21 -8.96 -7.57 -7.79
C TYR A 21 -10.30 -7.54 -8.52
N GLN A 22 -10.28 -8.05 -9.74
CA GLN A 22 -11.48 -8.17 -10.57
C GLN A 22 -11.67 -9.63 -10.95
N SER A 23 -12.76 -10.21 -10.46
CA SER A 23 -13.07 -11.61 -10.82
C SER A 23 -13.72 -11.67 -12.19
N THR A 24 -13.37 -12.69 -12.94
CA THR A 24 -14.04 -12.95 -14.21
C THR A 24 -15.34 -13.73 -14.02
N LEU A 25 -15.59 -14.20 -12.78
CA LEU A 25 -16.76 -15.03 -12.49
C LEU A 25 -17.72 -14.28 -11.58
N GLY A 26 -18.69 -13.61 -12.17
CA GLY A 26 -19.83 -13.13 -11.40
C GLY A 26 -19.72 -11.79 -10.72
N ASN A 27 -18.59 -11.11 -10.84
CA ASN A 27 -18.44 -9.80 -10.22
C ASN A 27 -18.71 -8.68 -11.23
N TYR A 28 -19.85 -8.77 -11.86
CA TYR A 28 -20.25 -7.78 -12.86
C TYR A 28 -21.52 -7.09 -12.40
N VAL A 29 -21.54 -5.78 -12.57
CA VAL A 29 -22.74 -4.98 -12.42
C VAL A 29 -23.04 -4.43 -13.80
N ASN A 30 -24.17 -4.84 -14.41
CA ASN A 30 -24.54 -4.42 -15.75
C ASN A 30 -23.44 -4.73 -16.78
N ASN A 31 -22.84 -5.91 -16.65
CA ASN A 31 -21.76 -6.38 -17.52
C ASN A 31 -20.48 -5.55 -17.42
N ILE A 32 -20.32 -4.75 -16.36
CA ILE A 32 -19.11 -4.01 -16.10
C ILE A 32 -18.37 -4.71 -14.97
N PRO A 33 -17.10 -5.07 -15.18
CA PRO A 33 -16.34 -5.73 -14.11
C PRO A 33 -16.24 -4.84 -12.88
N LYS A 34 -16.40 -5.46 -11.72
CA LYS A 34 -16.32 -4.74 -10.47
C LYS A 34 -14.99 -5.05 -9.80
N TRP A 35 -14.26 -4.01 -9.49
CA TRP A 35 -13.00 -4.14 -8.73
C TRP A 35 -13.30 -4.08 -7.25
N ALA A 36 -12.63 -4.94 -6.49
CA ALA A 36 -12.79 -5.00 -5.04
C ALA A 36 -11.42 -5.09 -4.38
N GLU A 37 -11.33 -4.55 -3.19
CA GLU A 37 -10.10 -4.63 -2.42
C GLU A 37 -9.87 -6.08 -1.98
N LEU A 38 -8.64 -6.54 -2.13
CA LEU A 38 -8.25 -7.90 -1.81
C LEU A 38 -6.99 -7.89 -0.98
N LYS A 39 -7.00 -8.66 0.11
CA LYS A 39 -5.81 -8.89 0.91
C LYS A 39 -5.13 -10.14 0.37
N ILE A 40 -3.89 -10.00 -0.07
CA ILE A 40 -3.17 -11.06 -0.77
C ILE A 40 -2.88 -12.23 0.17
N LEU A 41 -3.28 -13.41 -0.26
CA LEU A 41 -2.91 -14.68 0.35
C LEU A 41 -1.91 -15.36 -0.57
N TRP A 42 -1.28 -16.44 -0.07
CA TRP A 42 -0.26 -17.11 -0.87
C TRP A 42 -0.79 -17.59 -2.23
N VAL A 43 -2.03 -18.00 -2.29
CA VAL A 43 -2.61 -18.48 -3.55
C VAL A 43 -2.79 -17.34 -4.55
N ASP A 44 -2.98 -16.12 -4.06
CA ASP A 44 -3.15 -14.97 -4.93
C ASP A 44 -1.87 -14.58 -5.65
N ILE A 45 -0.73 -14.91 -5.06
CA ILE A 45 0.55 -14.64 -5.73
C ILE A 45 0.65 -15.42 -7.02
N PHE A 46 0.19 -16.66 -7.01
CA PHE A 46 0.11 -17.44 -8.25
C PHE A 46 -0.94 -16.84 -9.20
N GLY A 47 -2.04 -16.34 -8.65
CA GLY A 47 -3.07 -15.70 -9.47
C GLY A 47 -2.54 -14.48 -10.20
N VAL A 48 -1.72 -13.67 -9.54
CA VAL A 48 -1.11 -12.50 -10.19
C VAL A 48 -0.20 -12.93 -11.33
N GLU A 49 0.53 -14.01 -11.14
CA GLU A 49 1.43 -14.51 -12.17
C GLU A 49 0.66 -15.02 -13.38
N GLU A 50 -0.45 -15.70 -13.15
CA GLU A 50 -1.27 -16.31 -14.23
C GLU A 50 -2.17 -15.30 -14.91
N PHE A 51 -2.77 -14.39 -14.12
CA PHE A 51 -3.80 -13.48 -14.62
C PHE A 51 -3.53 -12.06 -14.12
N PRO A 52 -2.39 -11.46 -14.52
CA PRO A 52 -2.03 -10.15 -13.97
C PRO A 52 -3.03 -9.05 -14.28
N GLU A 53 -3.81 -9.20 -15.36
CA GLU A 53 -4.78 -8.18 -15.72
C GLU A 53 -5.97 -8.11 -14.77
N GLN A 54 -6.11 -9.10 -13.88
CA GLN A 54 -7.20 -9.11 -12.90
C GLN A 54 -6.81 -8.42 -11.60
N TYR A 55 -5.61 -7.92 -11.51
CA TYR A 55 -5.10 -7.26 -10.30
C TYR A 55 -4.56 -5.89 -10.67
N LYS A 56 -4.74 -4.94 -9.78
CA LYS A 56 -4.13 -3.63 -9.97
C LYS A 56 -3.78 -3.02 -8.61
N PRO A 57 -2.80 -2.11 -8.60
CA PRO A 57 -2.41 -1.47 -7.34
C PRO A 57 -3.50 -0.52 -6.87
N ILE A 58 -3.57 -0.33 -5.55
CA ILE A 58 -4.42 0.69 -4.97
C ILE A 58 -3.57 1.95 -4.85
N PRO A 59 -3.96 3.05 -5.50
CA PRO A 59 -3.18 4.28 -5.39
C PRO A 59 -3.18 4.80 -3.96
N LEU A 60 -2.07 5.41 -3.56
CA LEU A 60 -2.00 6.09 -2.28
C LEU A 60 -2.77 7.38 -2.36
N THR A 61 -3.57 7.64 -1.33
CA THR A 61 -4.31 8.88 -1.17
C THR A 61 -4.16 9.32 0.28
N GLU A 62 -4.50 10.56 0.53
CA GLU A 62 -4.48 11.09 1.89
C GLU A 62 -5.38 10.27 2.80
N GLU A 63 -6.53 9.84 2.28
CA GLU A 63 -7.46 9.02 3.06
C GLU A 63 -6.85 7.68 3.43
N ARG A 64 -6.15 7.05 2.48
CA ARG A 64 -5.48 5.77 2.76
C ARG A 64 -4.41 5.93 3.82
N LEU A 65 -3.67 7.02 3.77
CA LEU A 65 -2.65 7.27 4.79
C LEU A 65 -3.27 7.40 6.16
N LEU A 66 -4.40 8.09 6.26
CA LEU A 66 -5.11 8.20 7.55
C LEU A 66 -5.53 6.83 8.07
N GLU A 67 -6.00 5.96 7.16
CA GLU A 67 -6.41 4.61 7.55
C GLU A 67 -5.24 3.81 8.10
N PHE A 68 -4.03 4.11 7.67
CA PHE A 68 -2.84 3.41 8.15
C PHE A 68 -2.23 4.06 9.39
N GLY A 69 -2.86 5.09 9.92
CA GLY A 69 -2.39 5.72 11.15
C GLY A 69 -1.49 6.91 10.97
N PHE A 70 -1.36 7.41 9.76
CA PHE A 70 -0.62 8.66 9.53
C PHE A 70 -1.37 9.80 10.20
N LYS A 71 -0.63 10.69 10.84
CA LYS A 71 -1.17 11.91 11.45
C LYS A 71 -0.44 13.09 10.84
N ASP A 72 -1.21 14.10 10.40
CA ASP A 72 -0.65 15.24 9.70
C ASP A 72 0.25 14.81 8.55
N ASN A 73 -0.21 13.77 7.85
CA ASN A 73 0.47 13.20 6.67
C ASN A 73 1.84 12.63 6.98
N SER A 74 2.07 12.20 8.22
CA SER A 74 3.34 11.60 8.63
C SER A 74 3.11 10.41 9.54
N ILE A 75 4.02 9.46 9.48
CA ILE A 75 4.08 8.36 10.44
C ILE A 75 5.51 8.20 10.92
N MET A 76 5.65 8.06 12.23
CA MET A 76 6.97 7.89 12.84
C MET A 76 7.28 6.40 12.96
N ILE A 77 8.50 6.05 12.63
CA ILE A 77 8.97 4.67 12.65
C ILE A 77 10.21 4.59 13.52
N ASP A 78 10.17 3.71 14.52
CA ASP A 78 11.34 3.45 15.34
C ASP A 78 12.03 2.19 14.82
N THR A 79 13.28 2.34 14.42
CA THR A 79 14.11 1.21 14.07
C THR A 79 15.11 0.97 15.20
N ILE A 80 15.94 -0.06 15.03
CA ILE A 80 16.88 -0.43 16.09
C ILE A 80 17.81 0.71 16.46
N ASP A 81 18.24 1.50 15.50
CA ASP A 81 19.27 2.51 15.73
C ASP A 81 18.82 3.94 15.47
N LYS A 82 17.61 4.17 15.00
CA LYS A 82 17.15 5.55 14.77
C LYS A 82 15.65 5.64 14.58
N THR A 83 15.16 6.88 14.64
CA THR A 83 13.77 7.20 14.38
C THR A 83 13.66 7.82 12.99
N LEU A 84 12.70 7.35 12.22
CA LEU A 84 12.45 7.83 10.87
C LEU A 84 11.02 8.32 10.77
N ASN A 85 10.76 9.21 9.81
CA ASN A 85 9.41 9.62 9.47
C ASN A 85 9.18 9.37 8.00
N ILE A 86 8.03 8.77 7.69
CA ILE A 86 7.53 8.78 6.32
C ILE A 86 6.47 9.85 6.26
N SER A 87 6.65 10.81 5.37
CA SER A 87 5.76 11.95 5.27
C SER A 87 5.27 12.10 3.84
N ALA A 88 4.07 12.62 3.70
CA ALA A 88 3.46 12.86 2.40
C ALA A 88 3.32 14.34 2.16
N ILE A 89 3.67 14.76 0.96
CA ILE A 89 3.35 16.10 0.49
C ILE A 89 2.08 15.97 -0.33
N VAL A 90 1.04 16.63 0.11
CA VAL A 90 -0.28 16.58 -0.53
C VAL A 90 -0.52 17.91 -1.19
N GLY A 91 -0.84 17.87 -2.47
CA GLY A 91 -1.09 19.06 -3.23
C GLY A 91 -1.33 18.67 -4.66
N LYS A 92 -0.82 19.46 -5.59
CA LYS A 92 -0.96 19.16 -7.00
C LYS A 92 -0.31 17.82 -7.33
N ASP A 93 0.87 17.57 -6.78
CA ASP A 93 1.57 16.30 -6.95
C ASP A 93 1.70 15.64 -5.58
N PHE A 94 1.17 14.44 -5.48
CA PHE A 94 1.24 13.66 -4.25
C PHE A 94 2.52 12.83 -4.28
N TYR A 95 3.36 12.98 -3.27
CA TYR A 95 4.56 12.16 -3.17
C TYR A 95 4.97 11.96 -1.72
N LEU A 96 5.73 10.90 -1.49
CA LEU A 96 6.24 10.56 -0.16
C LEU A 96 7.73 10.87 -0.06
N TYR A 97 8.18 11.09 1.15
CA TYR A 97 9.61 11.17 1.43
C TYR A 97 9.88 10.59 2.82
N LEU A 98 11.12 10.18 3.02
CA LEU A 98 11.58 9.62 4.28
C LEU A 98 12.58 10.58 4.87
N ASP A 99 12.42 10.94 6.13
CA ASP A 99 13.42 11.79 6.79
C ASP A 99 13.80 11.20 8.13
N ASP A 100 14.98 11.60 8.61
CA ASP A 100 15.46 11.17 9.91
C ASP A 100 15.53 12.37 10.84
N VAL A 101 15.88 12.10 12.10
CA VAL A 101 15.93 13.15 13.11
C VAL A 101 17.09 14.12 12.90
N PHE A 102 18.01 13.81 11.99
CA PHE A 102 19.15 14.65 11.70
C PHE A 102 18.94 15.55 10.49
N GLY A 103 17.75 15.54 9.93
CA GLY A 103 17.42 16.43 8.83
C GLY A 103 17.69 15.88 7.44
N SER A 104 18.17 14.65 7.32
CA SER A 104 18.34 14.03 6.03
C SER A 104 16.99 13.59 5.49
N ALA A 105 16.75 13.86 4.21
CA ALA A 105 15.48 13.50 3.57
C ALA A 105 15.77 12.75 2.26
N TYR A 106 14.96 11.75 2.01
CA TYR A 106 15.12 10.89 0.85
C TYR A 106 13.79 10.77 0.12
N ASP A 107 13.80 11.01 -1.18
CA ASP A 107 12.59 10.90 -1.98
C ASP A 107 12.13 9.45 -2.07
N LEU A 108 10.83 9.26 -1.94
CA LEU A 108 10.21 7.94 -2.10
C LEU A 108 9.26 7.97 -3.29
N ASN A 109 9.70 8.54 -4.40
CA ASN A 109 8.85 8.70 -5.59
C ASN A 109 8.42 7.36 -6.16
N CYS A 110 9.15 6.29 -5.90
CA CYS A 110 8.79 4.96 -6.35
C CYS A 110 7.63 4.36 -5.54
N ILE A 111 7.27 4.96 -4.41
CA ILE A 111 6.20 4.45 -3.57
C ILE A 111 4.92 5.20 -3.93
N GLN A 112 4.09 4.57 -4.75
CA GLN A 112 2.88 5.21 -5.27
C GLN A 112 1.63 4.41 -4.99
N SER A 113 1.75 3.24 -4.41
CA SER A 113 0.62 2.37 -4.15
C SER A 113 0.67 1.83 -2.73
N VAL A 114 -0.49 1.34 -2.29
CA VAL A 114 -0.65 0.82 -0.94
C VAL A 114 0.31 -0.34 -0.68
N HIS A 115 0.39 -1.30 -1.60
CA HIS A 115 1.26 -2.47 -1.34
C HIS A 115 2.73 -2.07 -1.28
N GLN A 116 3.15 -1.07 -2.06
CA GLN A 116 4.53 -0.59 -2.00
C GLN A 116 4.82 0.04 -0.64
N LEU A 117 3.87 0.82 -0.12
CA LEU A 117 4.05 1.41 1.21
C LEU A 117 4.08 0.33 2.29
N GLN A 118 3.21 -0.67 2.19
CA GLN A 118 3.22 -1.78 3.14
C GLN A 118 4.56 -2.49 3.14
N ASN A 119 5.12 -2.70 1.95
CA ASN A 119 6.40 -3.40 1.84
C ASN A 119 7.56 -2.57 2.37
N LEU A 120 7.54 -1.27 2.13
CA LEU A 120 8.55 -0.39 2.68
C LEU A 120 8.49 -0.39 4.21
N TYR A 121 7.30 -0.24 4.76
CA TYR A 121 7.13 -0.24 6.21
C TYR A 121 7.63 -1.53 6.83
N HIS A 122 7.31 -2.65 6.21
CA HIS A 122 7.78 -3.95 6.70
C HIS A 122 9.30 -4.06 6.61
N ALA A 123 9.88 -3.57 5.53
CA ALA A 123 11.34 -3.61 5.38
C ALA A 123 12.05 -2.80 6.46
N LEU A 124 11.44 -1.70 6.88
CA LEU A 124 12.04 -0.82 7.88
C LEU A 124 11.80 -1.28 9.31
N THR A 125 10.67 -1.91 9.59
CA THR A 125 10.26 -2.20 10.97
C THR A 125 10.19 -3.68 11.30
N GLY A 126 10.10 -4.53 10.29
CA GLY A 126 9.82 -5.95 10.51
C GLY A 126 8.37 -6.23 10.85
N GLN A 127 7.52 -5.21 10.82
CA GLN A 127 6.11 -5.34 11.18
C GLN A 127 5.22 -4.95 10.02
N GLU A 128 3.98 -5.41 10.07
CA GLU A 128 3.00 -5.06 9.03
C GLU A 128 2.39 -3.71 9.32
N LEU A 129 2.18 -2.93 8.25
CA LEU A 129 1.40 -1.72 8.32
C LEU A 129 -0.05 -2.12 8.11
N ILE A 130 -0.87 -1.93 9.13
CA ILE A 130 -2.25 -2.41 9.09
C ILE A 130 -3.20 -1.23 9.17
N LEU A 131 -4.37 -1.43 8.59
CA LEU A 131 -5.43 -0.44 8.66
C LEU A 131 -5.97 -0.37 10.08
N ASN A 132 -6.26 0.84 10.54
CA ASN A 132 -6.77 1.06 11.90
C ASN A 132 -8.04 0.24 12.16
N GLN A 133 -8.89 0.12 11.17
CA GLN A 133 -10.14 -0.62 11.35
C GLN A 133 -9.93 -2.13 11.46
N GLU A 134 -8.72 -2.61 11.21
CA GLU A 134 -8.41 -4.03 11.36
C GLU A 134 -7.93 -4.36 12.76
N LEU A 135 -7.72 -3.35 13.60
CA LEU A 135 -7.30 -3.59 14.96
C LEU A 135 -8.43 -4.25 15.73
N PRO A 136 -8.16 -5.35 16.44
CA PRO A 136 -9.21 -5.99 17.23
C PRO A 136 -9.72 -5.04 18.29
N SER A 137 -11.02 -4.97 18.46
CA SER A 137 -11.61 -4.10 19.47
C SER A 137 -11.21 -4.49 20.88
N THR A 138 -10.82 -5.75 21.06
CA THR A 138 -10.36 -6.24 22.37
C THR A 138 -9.03 -5.61 22.78
N LEU A 139 -8.30 -5.03 21.86
CA LEU A 139 -7.07 -4.33 22.19
C LEU A 139 -7.28 -2.90 22.59
N LEU A 140 -8.51 -2.41 22.48
CA LEU A 140 -8.84 -1.05 22.87
C LEU A 140 -9.28 -1.06 24.33
N PRO A 141 -8.85 -0.04 25.10
CA PRO A 141 -9.28 0.03 26.50
C PRO A 141 -10.75 0.31 26.65
#